data_9b480f7557fa3aa6ce4a4d548a351d46
#
_entry.id   9b480f7557fa3aa6ce4a4d548a351d46
#
_cell.length_a   1.000
_cell.length_b   1.000
_cell.length_c   1.000
_cell.angle_alpha   90.00
_cell.angle_beta   90.00
_cell.angle_gamma   90.00
#
_symmetry.space_group_name_H-M   'P 1'
#
loop_
_entity.id
_entity.type
_entity.pdbx_description
1 polymer ?
#
loop_
_entity_poly.entity_id
_entity_poly.type
_entity_poly.pdbx_seq_one_letter_code
_entity_poly.pdbx_strand_id
1 'polypeptide(L)'
;MADDLLKQIEKKLTQLENKNELKDYLLIASRNLEPEEREEVKSKLLSMDHLGKAWTDSIVKQISRAPSEYMIIEEILKKYKIMYLEGLGLYIYNGKVWKKQNDNYMMKIIGKQMGKWKIGSKTSSVLKQLKADCYEELQFNLLPVFNFQNCTLDLTTGQTHKHSADDLCSIIMEYDYDPKAKYKEWHKFVMDICDNNVERYERLQMMCGYVLMSDCHLQKSFMLYGEGANGKS
;
A
#
# COMPACT_ATOMS: atom_id res chain seq x y z
N MET A 1 -16.59 0.34 -25.52
CA MET A 1 -15.89 0.84 -24.28
C MET A 1 -15.91 2.36 -24.18
N ALA A 2 -15.63 3.11 -25.25
CA ALA A 2 -15.65 4.57 -25.23
C ALA A 2 -17.09 5.12 -25.09
N ASP A 3 -18.04 4.62 -25.88
CA ASP A 3 -19.47 4.98 -25.74
C ASP A 3 -20.05 4.75 -24.33
N ASP A 4 -19.53 3.73 -23.63
CA ASP A 4 -19.96 3.45 -22.26
C ASP A 4 -19.39 4.47 -21.28
N LEU A 5 -18.15 4.91 -21.47
CA LEU A 5 -17.52 5.94 -20.65
C LEU A 5 -18.19 7.31 -20.84
N LEU A 6 -18.53 7.66 -22.08
CA LEU A 6 -19.27 8.90 -22.39
C LEU A 6 -20.62 8.92 -21.69
N LYS A 7 -21.40 7.84 -21.77
CA LYS A 7 -22.67 7.67 -21.04
C LYS A 7 -22.52 7.76 -19.53
N GLN A 8 -21.43 7.19 -18.98
CA GLN A 8 -21.14 7.29 -17.55
C GLN A 8 -20.84 8.75 -17.13
N ILE A 9 -20.08 9.48 -17.96
CA ILE A 9 -19.80 10.90 -17.71
C ILE A 9 -21.12 11.70 -17.73
N GLU A 10 -21.97 11.46 -18.72
CA GLU A 10 -23.27 12.11 -18.83
C GLU A 10 -24.16 11.85 -17.62
N LYS A 11 -24.23 10.61 -17.18
CA LYS A 11 -24.97 10.23 -15.97
C LYS A 11 -24.43 10.95 -14.73
N LYS A 12 -23.10 11.04 -14.59
CA LYS A 12 -22.45 11.74 -13.47
C LYS A 12 -22.70 13.25 -13.51
N LEU A 13 -22.70 13.87 -14.67
CA LEU A 13 -23.02 15.29 -14.84
C LEU A 13 -24.42 15.64 -14.31
N THR A 14 -25.38 14.71 -14.40
CA THR A 14 -26.76 14.92 -13.93
C THR A 14 -26.97 14.51 -12.46
N GLN A 15 -26.09 13.74 -11.86
CA GLN A 15 -26.30 13.13 -10.54
C GLN A 15 -25.43 13.72 -9.41
N LEU A 16 -24.29 14.35 -9.73
CA LEU A 16 -23.37 14.85 -8.72
C LEU A 16 -23.64 16.32 -8.36
N GLU A 17 -24.03 16.56 -7.12
CA GLU A 17 -24.19 17.91 -6.54
C GLU A 17 -22.85 18.53 -6.10
N ASN A 18 -21.84 17.69 -5.76
CA ASN A 18 -20.54 18.16 -5.32
C ASN A 18 -19.64 18.50 -6.51
N LYS A 19 -19.43 19.79 -6.73
CA LYS A 19 -18.60 20.32 -7.84
C LYS A 19 -17.15 19.82 -7.82
N ASN A 20 -16.55 19.56 -6.65
CA ASN A 20 -15.17 19.09 -6.55
C ASN A 20 -15.06 17.63 -6.98
N GLU A 21 -15.97 16.78 -6.53
CA GLU A 21 -16.01 15.37 -6.96
C GLU A 21 -16.29 15.23 -8.45
N LEU A 22 -17.21 16.05 -8.97
CA LEU A 22 -17.52 16.10 -10.39
C LEU A 22 -16.29 16.54 -11.21
N LYS A 23 -15.56 17.55 -10.76
CA LYS A 23 -14.33 18.01 -11.40
C LYS A 23 -13.30 16.89 -11.48
N ASP A 24 -12.98 16.25 -10.35
CA ASP A 24 -11.97 15.19 -10.29
C ASP A 24 -12.35 14.02 -11.19
N TYR A 25 -13.62 13.62 -11.18
CA TYR A 25 -14.15 12.59 -12.07
C TYR A 25 -13.98 12.95 -13.55
N LEU A 26 -14.40 14.15 -13.95
CA LEU A 26 -14.33 14.63 -15.35
C LEU A 26 -12.90 14.70 -15.86
N LEU A 27 -11.97 15.20 -15.05
CA LEU A 27 -10.57 15.30 -15.42
C LEU A 27 -9.91 13.94 -15.63
N ILE A 28 -10.24 12.95 -14.81
CA ILE A 28 -9.70 11.59 -14.93
C ILE A 28 -10.35 10.84 -16.10
N ALA A 29 -11.67 10.88 -16.19
CA ALA A 29 -12.43 10.19 -17.24
C ALA A 29 -12.09 10.71 -18.64
N SER A 30 -12.00 12.03 -18.83
CA SER A 30 -11.70 12.66 -20.11
C SER A 30 -10.32 12.31 -20.67
N ARG A 31 -9.39 11.83 -19.86
CA ARG A 31 -8.06 11.38 -20.32
C ARG A 31 -8.12 10.12 -21.18
N ASN A 32 -9.18 9.33 -21.05
CA ASN A 32 -9.38 8.09 -21.79
C ASN A 32 -10.28 8.25 -23.02
N LEU A 33 -10.84 9.45 -23.24
CA LEU A 33 -11.66 9.78 -24.38
C LEU A 33 -10.83 10.13 -25.62
N GLU A 34 -11.39 9.84 -26.81
CA GLU A 34 -10.88 10.36 -28.07
C GLU A 34 -11.09 11.89 -28.18
N PRO A 35 -10.35 12.59 -29.06
CA PRO A 35 -10.49 14.05 -29.21
C PRO A 35 -11.93 14.50 -29.46
N GLU A 36 -12.66 13.79 -30.31
CA GLU A 36 -14.05 14.07 -30.68
C GLU A 36 -14.98 13.91 -29.46
N GLU A 37 -14.87 12.82 -28.73
CA GLU A 37 -15.63 12.58 -27.51
C GLU A 37 -15.35 13.62 -26.42
N ARG A 38 -14.11 14.11 -26.33
CA ARG A 38 -13.76 15.22 -25.42
C ARG A 38 -14.46 16.51 -25.81
N GLU A 39 -14.58 16.82 -27.09
CA GLU A 39 -15.32 18.01 -27.56
C GLU A 39 -16.80 17.89 -27.23
N GLU A 40 -17.39 16.71 -27.31
CA GLU A 40 -18.79 16.48 -26.92
C GLU A 40 -19.00 16.74 -25.42
N VAL A 41 -18.13 16.21 -24.54
CA VAL A 41 -18.17 16.48 -23.10
C VAL A 41 -18.02 17.98 -22.80
N LYS A 42 -17.14 18.69 -23.51
CA LYS A 42 -16.98 20.14 -23.36
C LYS A 42 -18.23 20.90 -23.75
N SER A 43 -18.82 20.58 -24.92
CA SER A 43 -20.06 21.23 -25.39
C SER A 43 -21.19 21.06 -24.39
N LYS A 44 -21.29 19.86 -23.82
CA LYS A 44 -22.29 19.54 -22.80
C LYS A 44 -22.06 20.29 -21.50
N LEU A 45 -20.82 20.38 -21.03
CA LEU A 45 -20.45 21.18 -19.86
C LEU A 45 -20.82 22.66 -20.04
N LEU A 46 -20.53 23.22 -21.21
CA LEU A 46 -20.81 24.63 -21.52
C LEU A 46 -22.32 24.92 -21.61
N SER A 47 -23.17 23.94 -21.88
CA SER A 47 -24.63 24.07 -21.89
C SER A 47 -25.27 23.96 -20.50
N MET A 48 -24.50 23.67 -19.44
CA MET A 48 -24.99 23.49 -18.07
C MET A 48 -24.88 24.78 -17.24
N ASP A 49 -25.84 25.69 -17.39
CA ASP A 49 -25.86 27.01 -16.72
C ASP A 49 -25.78 26.89 -15.16
N HIS A 50 -26.39 25.86 -14.59
CA HIS A 50 -26.43 25.65 -13.13
C HIS A 50 -25.04 25.40 -12.49
N LEU A 51 -24.05 24.98 -13.27
CA LEU A 51 -22.68 24.77 -12.78
C LEU A 51 -21.91 26.10 -12.66
N GLY A 52 -22.32 27.12 -13.36
CA GLY A 52 -21.69 28.44 -13.39
C GLY A 52 -20.53 28.53 -14.40
N LYS A 53 -20.62 29.57 -15.24
CA LYS A 53 -19.72 29.78 -16.40
C LYS A 53 -18.23 29.72 -16.06
N ALA A 54 -17.81 30.39 -15.01
CA ALA A 54 -16.37 30.40 -14.63
C ALA A 54 -15.82 29.01 -14.25
N TRP A 55 -16.66 28.17 -13.62
CA TRP A 55 -16.30 26.81 -13.28
C TRP A 55 -16.23 25.93 -14.52
N THR A 56 -17.24 25.96 -15.40
CA THR A 56 -17.26 25.17 -16.65
C THR A 56 -16.13 25.56 -17.59
N ASP A 57 -15.82 26.84 -17.78
CA ASP A 57 -14.70 27.32 -18.59
C ASP A 57 -13.35 26.80 -18.04
N SER A 58 -13.18 26.79 -16.72
CA SER A 58 -11.98 26.27 -16.06
C SER A 58 -11.82 24.78 -16.32
N ILE A 59 -12.89 23.97 -16.22
CA ILE A 59 -12.85 22.53 -16.45
C ILE A 59 -12.61 22.21 -17.93
N VAL A 60 -13.29 22.87 -18.85
CA VAL A 60 -13.08 22.72 -20.30
C VAL A 60 -11.64 22.98 -20.68
N LYS A 61 -11.02 24.03 -20.12
CA LYS A 61 -9.60 24.33 -20.33
C LYS A 61 -8.68 23.23 -19.82
N GLN A 62 -9.01 22.62 -18.67
CA GLN A 62 -8.22 21.53 -18.09
C GLN A 62 -8.38 20.22 -18.87
N ILE A 63 -9.58 19.85 -19.31
CA ILE A 63 -9.85 18.67 -20.16
C ILE A 63 -9.09 18.74 -21.48
N SER A 64 -8.87 19.95 -22.01
CA SER A 64 -8.18 20.18 -23.28
C SER A 64 -6.65 20.02 -23.20
N ARG A 65 -6.07 19.90 -22.02
CA ARG A 65 -4.62 19.86 -21.80
C ARG A 65 -4.17 18.53 -21.22
N ALA A 66 -2.94 18.14 -21.54
CA ALA A 66 -2.28 17.04 -20.85
C ALA A 66 -2.18 17.36 -19.35
N PRO A 67 -2.46 16.40 -18.45
CA PRO A 67 -2.30 16.62 -17.03
C PRO A 67 -0.84 16.95 -16.69
N SER A 68 -0.64 17.85 -15.72
CA SER A 68 0.68 18.12 -15.19
C SER A 68 1.21 16.91 -14.40
N GLU A 69 2.53 16.82 -14.24
CA GLU A 69 3.16 15.77 -13.41
C GLU A 69 2.66 15.84 -11.98
N TYR A 70 2.55 17.04 -11.43
CA TYR A 70 2.01 17.30 -10.09
C TYR A 70 0.59 16.74 -9.92
N MET A 71 -0.33 17.00 -10.86
CA MET A 71 -1.70 16.47 -10.80
C MET A 71 -1.72 14.93 -10.78
N ILE A 72 -0.88 14.29 -11.59
CA ILE A 72 -0.78 12.83 -11.64
C ILE A 72 -0.29 12.28 -10.29
N ILE A 73 0.73 12.91 -9.71
CA ILE A 73 1.29 12.51 -8.41
C ILE A 73 0.26 12.66 -7.30
N GLU A 74 -0.41 13.81 -7.20
CA GLU A 74 -1.47 14.03 -6.21
C GLU A 74 -2.57 12.97 -6.29
N GLU A 75 -3.03 12.64 -7.49
CA GLU A 75 -4.07 11.63 -7.69
C GLU A 75 -3.60 10.22 -7.30
N ILE A 76 -2.33 9.91 -7.51
CA ILE A 76 -1.74 8.64 -7.06
C ILE A 76 -1.66 8.61 -5.54
N LEU A 77 -1.20 9.68 -4.90
CA LEU A 77 -1.04 9.78 -3.45
C LEU A 77 -2.38 9.81 -2.70
N LYS A 78 -3.46 10.31 -3.34
CA LYS A 78 -4.83 10.18 -2.79
C LYS A 78 -5.30 8.72 -2.71
N LYS A 79 -4.82 7.84 -3.61
CA LYS A 79 -5.26 6.44 -3.70
C LYS A 79 -4.34 5.47 -2.98
N TYR A 80 -3.05 5.78 -2.91
CA TYR A 80 -2.03 4.88 -2.40
C TYR A 80 -1.17 5.59 -1.36
N LYS A 81 -0.95 4.93 -0.23
CA LYS A 81 0.15 5.30 0.67
C LYS A 81 1.43 4.73 0.09
N ILE A 82 2.36 5.60 -0.29
CA ILE A 82 3.61 5.25 -0.98
C ILE A 82 4.78 5.77 -0.15
N MET A 83 5.88 5.02 -0.17
CA MET A 83 7.12 5.37 0.49
C MET A 83 8.29 4.92 -0.40
N TYR A 84 9.30 5.75 -0.51
CA TYR A 84 10.54 5.42 -1.19
C TYR A 84 11.70 5.46 -0.20
N LEU A 85 12.41 4.36 -0.07
CA LEU A 85 13.59 4.21 0.79
C LEU A 85 14.82 4.03 -0.08
N GLU A 86 15.87 4.81 0.14
CA GLU A 86 17.10 4.70 -0.61
C GLU A 86 17.75 3.32 -0.44
N GLY A 87 18.22 2.74 -1.55
CA GLY A 87 18.76 1.38 -1.57
C GLY A 87 17.73 0.25 -1.46
N LEU A 88 16.54 0.50 -0.90
CA LEU A 88 15.47 -0.49 -0.75
C LEU A 88 14.40 -0.40 -1.83
N GLY A 89 14.10 0.82 -2.33
CA GLY A 89 13.14 1.06 -3.40
C GLY A 89 11.77 1.54 -2.96
N LEU A 90 10.77 1.39 -3.81
CA LEU A 90 9.40 1.84 -3.59
C LEU A 90 8.57 0.78 -2.85
N TYR A 91 7.75 1.26 -1.91
CA TYR A 91 6.79 0.45 -1.15
C TYR A 91 5.40 1.08 -1.24
N ILE A 92 4.38 0.22 -1.28
CA ILE A 92 2.96 0.61 -1.20
C ILE A 92 2.32 -0.14 -0.02
N TYR A 93 1.61 0.59 0.82
CA TYR A 93 0.80 0.00 1.88
C TYR A 93 -0.50 -0.58 1.30
N ASN A 94 -0.75 -1.85 1.55
CA ASN A 94 -1.91 -2.57 1.00
C ASN A 94 -3.09 -2.68 1.97
N GLY A 95 -3.06 -1.95 3.07
CA GLY A 95 -4.04 -2.04 4.15
C GLY A 95 -3.63 -2.95 5.31
N LYS A 96 -2.58 -3.76 5.15
CA LYS A 96 -2.04 -4.65 6.19
C LYS A 96 -0.53 -4.53 6.35
N VAL A 97 0.19 -4.35 5.24
CA VAL A 97 1.66 -4.40 5.22
C VAL A 97 2.21 -3.54 4.07
N TRP A 98 3.40 -3.01 4.24
CA TRP A 98 4.16 -2.34 3.19
C TRP A 98 4.77 -3.37 2.24
N LYS A 99 4.35 -3.36 0.97
CA LYS A 99 4.86 -4.27 -0.06
C LYS A 99 5.77 -3.53 -1.02
N LYS A 100 6.98 -4.07 -1.20
CA LYS A 100 7.93 -3.58 -2.21
C LYS A 100 7.33 -3.69 -3.60
N GLN A 101 7.51 -2.62 -4.39
CA GLN A 101 7.07 -2.54 -5.78
C GLN A 101 8.25 -2.24 -6.68
N ASN A 102 8.23 -2.77 -7.89
CA ASN A 102 9.21 -2.42 -8.91
C ASN A 102 8.77 -1.19 -9.73
N ASP A 103 9.72 -0.56 -10.37
CA ASP A 103 9.49 0.63 -11.18
C ASP A 103 8.48 0.38 -12.33
N ASN A 104 8.49 -0.81 -12.93
CA ASN A 104 7.56 -1.16 -14.01
C ASN A 104 6.10 -1.19 -13.52
N TYR A 105 5.87 -1.68 -12.30
CA TYR A 105 4.54 -1.65 -11.68
C TYR A 105 4.08 -0.22 -11.46
N MET A 106 4.97 0.64 -10.95
CA MET A 106 4.66 2.06 -10.74
C MET A 106 4.42 2.79 -12.06
N MET A 107 5.23 2.54 -13.08
CA MET A 107 5.02 3.10 -14.43
C MET A 107 3.66 2.65 -15.03
N LYS A 108 3.20 1.45 -14.71
CA LYS A 108 1.86 0.98 -15.12
C LYS A 108 0.76 1.79 -14.42
N ILE A 109 0.89 2.06 -13.11
CA ILE A 109 -0.06 2.90 -12.36
C ILE A 109 -0.07 4.32 -12.92
N ILE A 110 1.10 4.93 -13.09
CA ILE A 110 1.26 6.27 -13.67
C ILE A 110 0.64 6.34 -15.07
N GLY A 111 0.95 5.35 -15.93
CA GLY A 111 0.42 5.27 -17.27
C GLY A 111 -1.11 5.16 -17.33
N LYS A 112 -1.73 4.41 -16.41
CA LYS A 112 -3.19 4.35 -16.26
C LYS A 112 -3.79 5.70 -15.87
N GLN A 113 -3.11 6.44 -15.00
CA GLN A 113 -3.56 7.75 -14.55
C GLN A 113 -3.43 8.81 -15.64
N MET A 114 -2.43 8.66 -16.53
CA MET A 114 -2.24 9.54 -17.69
C MET A 114 -3.21 9.28 -18.84
N GLY A 115 -3.76 8.06 -18.93
CA GLY A 115 -4.66 7.67 -20.03
C GLY A 115 -3.97 7.79 -21.39
N LYS A 116 -4.67 8.40 -22.36
CA LYS A 116 -4.15 8.63 -23.72
C LYS A 116 -3.02 9.67 -23.83
N TRP A 117 -2.75 10.39 -22.75
CA TRP A 117 -1.61 11.31 -22.65
C TRP A 117 -0.30 10.62 -22.26
N LYS A 118 -0.31 9.28 -22.17
CA LYS A 118 0.87 8.49 -21.79
C LYS A 118 1.98 8.63 -22.82
N ILE A 119 3.12 9.16 -22.37
CA ILE A 119 4.38 9.25 -23.11
C ILE A 119 5.47 8.69 -22.20
N GLY A 120 6.35 7.83 -22.72
CA GLY A 120 7.37 7.13 -21.94
C GLY A 120 8.28 8.06 -21.14
N SER A 121 8.80 9.11 -21.76
CA SER A 121 9.65 10.11 -21.08
C SER A 121 8.91 10.80 -19.93
N LYS A 122 7.66 11.19 -20.14
CA LYS A 122 6.83 11.84 -19.12
C LYS A 122 6.50 10.87 -17.98
N THR A 123 6.20 9.60 -18.29
CA THR A 123 5.96 8.58 -17.27
C THR A 123 7.19 8.37 -16.37
N SER A 124 8.38 8.37 -16.96
CA SER A 124 9.64 8.25 -16.22
C SER A 124 9.94 9.50 -15.37
N SER A 125 9.61 10.70 -15.87
CA SER A 125 9.74 11.96 -15.12
C SER A 125 8.81 11.96 -13.89
N VAL A 126 7.54 11.59 -14.08
CA VAL A 126 6.57 11.44 -12.97
C VAL A 126 7.05 10.44 -11.94
N LEU A 127 7.60 9.29 -12.36
CA LEU A 127 8.13 8.29 -11.43
C LEU A 127 9.31 8.84 -10.62
N LYS A 128 10.22 9.56 -11.28
CA LYS A 128 11.36 10.18 -10.60
C LYS A 128 10.92 11.20 -9.55
N GLN A 129 9.97 12.07 -9.91
CA GLN A 129 9.42 13.04 -8.98
C GLN A 129 8.66 12.38 -7.84
N LEU A 130 7.82 11.37 -8.11
CA LEU A 130 7.11 10.60 -7.09
C LEU A 130 8.06 9.96 -6.07
N LYS A 131 9.20 9.43 -6.53
CA LYS A 131 10.24 8.90 -5.63
C LYS A 131 10.82 9.98 -4.73
N ALA A 132 11.06 11.18 -5.27
CA ALA A 132 11.56 12.30 -4.48
C ALA A 132 10.52 12.80 -3.46
N ASP A 133 9.25 12.89 -3.86
CA ASP A 133 8.16 13.37 -3.00
C ASP A 133 7.79 12.38 -1.88
N CYS A 134 8.06 11.08 -2.10
CA CYS A 134 7.78 10.00 -1.15
C CYS A 134 9.03 9.47 -0.43
N TYR A 135 10.14 10.19 -0.51
CA TYR A 135 11.39 9.81 0.13
C TYR A 135 11.29 9.86 1.65
N GLU A 136 11.71 8.78 2.31
CA GLU A 136 11.75 8.67 3.76
C GLU A 136 13.06 8.00 4.22
N GLU A 137 13.58 8.45 5.34
CA GLU A 137 14.74 7.84 6.03
C GLU A 137 14.27 7.04 7.24
N LEU A 138 13.78 5.83 7.00
CA LEU A 138 13.32 4.94 8.05
C LEU A 138 13.60 3.49 7.73
N GLN A 139 13.40 2.62 8.70
CA GLN A 139 13.55 1.18 8.57
C GLN A 139 12.26 0.48 8.93
N PHE A 140 11.94 -0.58 8.17
CA PHE A 140 10.81 -1.45 8.46
C PHE A 140 11.11 -2.43 9.59
N ASN A 141 10.04 -2.88 10.26
CA ASN A 141 10.04 -3.97 11.24
C ASN A 141 10.90 -3.69 12.49
N LEU A 142 11.16 -2.43 12.85
CA LEU A 142 11.90 -2.09 14.07
C LEU A 142 11.00 -1.94 15.30
N LEU A 143 9.72 -1.68 15.10
CA LEU A 143 8.79 -1.58 16.21
C LEU A 143 8.55 -2.96 16.83
N PRO A 144 8.34 -3.06 18.15
CA PRO A 144 8.09 -4.30 18.85
C PRO A 144 6.64 -4.79 18.61
N VAL A 145 6.33 -5.10 17.36
CA VAL A 145 5.01 -5.54 16.93
C VAL A 145 5.09 -6.79 16.06
N PHE A 146 4.10 -7.67 16.17
CA PHE A 146 3.88 -8.75 15.23
C PHE A 146 2.64 -8.51 14.39
N ASN A 147 2.80 -8.56 13.08
CA ASN A 147 1.74 -8.34 12.12
C ASN A 147 1.17 -9.69 11.66
N PHE A 148 -0.04 -10.05 12.12
CA PHE A 148 -0.78 -11.26 11.77
C PHE A 148 -1.81 -10.97 10.67
N GLN A 149 -2.49 -11.98 10.11
CA GLN A 149 -3.50 -11.76 9.07
C GLN A 149 -4.72 -10.96 9.56
N ASN A 150 -5.08 -11.09 10.83
CA ASN A 150 -6.28 -10.50 11.43
C ASN A 150 -5.99 -9.24 12.27
N CYS A 151 -4.76 -9.01 12.72
CA CYS A 151 -4.41 -7.87 13.59
C CYS A 151 -2.90 -7.65 13.67
N THR A 152 -2.50 -6.53 14.26
CA THR A 152 -1.14 -6.29 14.75
C THR A 152 -1.14 -6.47 16.28
N LEU A 153 -0.19 -7.23 16.80
CA LEU A 153 0.06 -7.45 18.23
C LEU A 153 1.22 -6.56 18.68
N ASP A 154 0.98 -5.67 19.61
CA ASP A 154 2.02 -4.92 20.31
C ASP A 154 2.66 -5.79 21.39
N LEU A 155 3.94 -6.08 21.25
CA LEU A 155 4.69 -6.92 22.19
C LEU A 155 4.98 -6.23 23.52
N THR A 156 4.93 -4.91 23.58
CA THR A 156 5.17 -4.14 24.81
C THR A 156 3.96 -4.19 25.73
N THR A 157 2.77 -4.07 25.14
CA THR A 157 1.51 -4.02 25.90
C THR A 157 0.75 -5.34 25.93
N GLY A 158 1.07 -6.26 25.01
CA GLY A 158 0.32 -7.50 24.78
C GLY A 158 -1.07 -7.27 24.15
N GLN A 159 -1.38 -6.05 23.71
CA GLN A 159 -2.67 -5.71 23.11
C GLN A 159 -2.63 -5.80 21.59
N THR A 160 -3.78 -6.09 21.01
CA THR A 160 -3.95 -6.12 19.56
C THR A 160 -4.67 -4.88 19.06
N HIS A 161 -4.29 -4.42 17.86
CA HIS A 161 -4.98 -3.35 17.14
C HIS A 161 -5.14 -3.68 15.65
N LYS A 162 -5.91 -2.87 14.94
CA LYS A 162 -6.05 -2.98 13.48
C LYS A 162 -4.72 -2.60 12.81
N HIS A 163 -4.44 -3.22 11.66
CA HIS A 163 -3.26 -2.87 10.86
C HIS A 163 -3.16 -1.37 10.60
N SER A 164 -1.97 -0.80 10.81
CA SER A 164 -1.66 0.59 10.49
C SER A 164 -0.43 0.67 9.58
N ALA A 165 -0.41 1.67 8.71
CA ALA A 165 0.80 2.00 7.96
C ALA A 165 1.93 2.45 8.90
N ASP A 166 1.58 3.03 10.04
CA ASP A 166 2.50 3.55 11.05
C ASP A 166 3.22 2.44 11.84
N ASP A 167 2.71 1.19 11.78
CA ASP A 167 3.40 0.02 12.32
C ASP A 167 4.68 -0.32 11.55
N LEU A 168 4.88 0.26 10.38
CA LEU A 168 6.04 0.06 9.51
C LEU A 168 6.39 -1.42 9.26
N CYS A 169 5.37 -2.27 9.20
CA CYS A 169 5.54 -3.68 8.93
C CYS A 169 5.69 -3.95 7.43
N SER A 170 6.78 -4.58 7.00
CA SER A 170 6.96 -5.11 5.64
C SER A 170 6.75 -6.63 5.58
N ILE A 171 6.58 -7.28 6.73
CA ILE A 171 6.33 -8.71 6.90
C ILE A 171 4.96 -8.91 7.54
N ILE A 172 4.26 -9.95 7.12
CA ILE A 172 3.01 -10.40 7.72
C ILE A 172 3.06 -11.91 7.94
N MET A 173 2.68 -12.36 9.11
CA MET A 173 2.55 -13.79 9.41
C MET A 173 1.38 -14.39 8.62
N GLU A 174 1.55 -15.61 8.10
CA GLU A 174 0.56 -16.25 7.22
C GLU A 174 -0.68 -16.83 7.96
N TYR A 175 -0.79 -16.58 9.25
CA TYR A 175 -1.86 -17.08 10.12
C TYR A 175 -2.46 -15.96 10.98
N ASP A 176 -3.63 -16.23 11.53
CA ASP A 176 -4.34 -15.35 12.45
C ASP A 176 -3.78 -15.47 13.87
N TYR A 177 -3.74 -14.38 14.60
CA TYR A 177 -3.48 -14.38 16.02
C TYR A 177 -4.73 -14.87 16.78
N ASP A 178 -4.56 -15.92 17.58
CA ASP A 178 -5.56 -16.43 18.50
C ASP A 178 -4.98 -16.52 19.91
N PRO A 179 -5.38 -15.62 20.83
CA PRO A 179 -4.88 -15.64 22.20
C PRO A 179 -5.35 -16.87 23.01
N LYS A 180 -6.33 -17.63 22.47
CA LYS A 180 -6.84 -18.86 23.09
C LYS A 180 -6.29 -20.13 22.44
N ALA A 181 -5.36 -19.99 21.50
CA ALA A 181 -4.73 -21.13 20.83
C ALA A 181 -4.13 -22.10 21.85
N LYS A 182 -4.39 -23.38 21.66
CA LYS A 182 -3.84 -24.44 22.51
C LYS A 182 -2.58 -24.99 21.88
N TYR A 183 -1.53 -25.12 22.68
CA TYR A 183 -0.22 -25.57 22.25
C TYR A 183 0.26 -26.84 22.99
N LYS A 184 -0.69 -27.68 23.45
CA LYS A 184 -0.37 -28.88 24.26
C LYS A 184 0.61 -29.83 23.58
N GLU A 185 0.42 -30.09 22.30
CA GLU A 185 1.28 -30.99 21.53
C GLU A 185 2.71 -30.40 21.39
N TRP A 186 2.78 -29.11 21.08
CA TRP A 186 4.07 -28.41 21.04
C TRP A 186 4.76 -28.41 22.40
N HIS A 187 4.05 -28.09 23.46
CA HIS A 187 4.59 -28.09 24.82
C HIS A 187 5.15 -29.46 25.20
N LYS A 188 4.35 -30.54 24.96
CA LYS A 188 4.77 -31.92 25.21
C LYS A 188 6.04 -32.25 24.41
N PHE A 189 6.05 -31.99 23.10
CA PHE A 189 7.21 -32.24 22.25
C PHE A 189 8.45 -31.52 22.74
N VAL A 190 8.36 -30.25 23.11
CA VAL A 190 9.53 -29.48 23.58
C VAL A 190 9.99 -29.96 24.96
N MET A 191 9.08 -30.33 25.85
CA MET A 191 9.43 -30.93 27.15
C MET A 191 10.15 -32.26 26.96
N ASP A 192 9.68 -33.11 26.06
CA ASP A 192 10.30 -34.41 25.76
C ASP A 192 11.74 -34.23 25.23
N ILE A 193 11.99 -33.32 24.30
CA ILE A 193 13.35 -33.05 23.78
C ILE A 193 14.28 -32.34 24.80
N CYS A 194 13.69 -31.71 25.81
CA CYS A 194 14.41 -31.10 26.93
C CYS A 194 14.59 -32.06 28.12
N ASP A 195 14.30 -33.36 27.97
CA ASP A 195 14.36 -34.38 29.04
C ASP A 195 13.48 -33.99 30.25
N ASN A 196 12.33 -33.37 30.03
CA ASN A 196 11.47 -32.80 31.04
C ASN A 196 12.13 -31.76 31.97
N ASN A 197 13.22 -31.16 31.54
CA ASN A 197 13.94 -30.12 32.25
C ASN A 197 13.30 -28.73 31.94
N VAL A 198 12.66 -28.17 32.95
CA VAL A 198 11.92 -26.87 32.83
C VAL A 198 12.89 -25.74 32.45
N GLU A 199 14.10 -25.71 33.01
CA GLU A 199 15.07 -24.65 32.69
C GLU A 199 15.50 -24.67 31.22
N ARG A 200 15.70 -25.87 30.65
CA ARG A 200 16.00 -26.03 29.21
C ARG A 200 14.82 -25.61 28.35
N TYR A 201 13.62 -25.97 28.77
CA TYR A 201 12.40 -25.56 28.10
C TYR A 201 12.27 -24.03 28.05
N GLU A 202 12.42 -23.34 29.17
CA GLU A 202 12.33 -21.89 29.26
C GLU A 202 13.42 -21.20 28.43
N ARG A 203 14.66 -21.71 28.43
CA ARG A 203 15.75 -21.22 27.58
C ARG A 203 15.43 -21.35 26.10
N LEU A 204 14.86 -22.48 25.68
CA LEU A 204 14.46 -22.69 24.28
C LEU A 204 13.32 -21.77 23.89
N GLN A 205 12.35 -21.55 24.79
CA GLN A 205 11.25 -20.60 24.58
C GLN A 205 11.77 -19.15 24.43
N MET A 206 12.69 -18.72 25.29
CA MET A 206 13.33 -17.39 25.16
C MET A 206 14.12 -17.25 23.85
N MET A 207 14.83 -18.30 23.44
CA MET A 207 15.55 -18.33 22.17
C MET A 207 14.57 -18.18 20.98
N CYS A 208 13.48 -18.91 20.95
CA CYS A 208 12.44 -18.80 19.93
C CYS A 208 11.83 -17.39 19.91
N GLY A 209 11.55 -16.82 21.07
CA GLY A 209 11.06 -15.45 21.21
C GLY A 209 12.05 -14.43 20.63
N TYR A 210 13.34 -14.56 20.94
CA TYR A 210 14.37 -13.67 20.42
C TYR A 210 14.52 -13.76 18.89
N VAL A 211 14.46 -14.97 18.33
CA VAL A 211 14.53 -15.17 16.85
C VAL A 211 13.35 -14.54 16.12
N LEU A 212 12.19 -14.42 16.77
CA LEU A 212 11.03 -13.75 16.20
C LEU A 212 11.13 -12.21 16.23
N MET A 213 12.02 -11.66 17.04
CA MET A 213 12.25 -10.21 17.09
C MET A 213 12.98 -9.75 15.82
N SER A 214 12.67 -8.54 15.36
CA SER A 214 13.27 -7.96 14.16
C SER A 214 14.65 -7.34 14.39
N ASP A 215 15.08 -7.23 15.62
CA ASP A 215 16.37 -6.66 15.99
C ASP A 215 17.36 -7.73 16.50
N CYS A 216 18.63 -7.40 16.49
CA CYS A 216 19.72 -8.23 17.02
C CYS A 216 20.42 -7.54 18.20
N HIS A 217 19.72 -6.76 19.02
CA HIS A 217 20.31 -5.91 20.07
C HIS A 217 21.17 -6.72 21.08
N LEU A 218 20.82 -7.98 21.34
CA LEU A 218 21.62 -8.82 22.23
C LEU A 218 22.87 -9.41 21.56
N GLN A 219 23.00 -9.32 20.23
CA GLN A 219 24.12 -9.87 19.44
C GLN A 219 24.48 -11.32 19.84
N LYS A 220 23.44 -12.16 20.01
CA LYS A 220 23.58 -13.57 20.40
C LYS A 220 23.37 -14.48 19.21
N SER A 221 24.14 -15.57 19.18
CA SER A 221 23.93 -16.72 18.31
C SER A 221 23.59 -17.96 19.14
N PHE A 222 22.77 -18.85 18.60
CA PHE A 222 22.34 -20.07 19.25
C PHE A 222 22.88 -21.28 18.48
N MET A 223 23.46 -22.21 19.20
CA MET A 223 23.90 -23.48 18.64
C MET A 223 23.10 -24.62 19.27
N LEU A 224 22.30 -25.31 18.46
CA LEU A 224 21.54 -26.49 18.87
C LEU A 224 22.44 -27.74 18.71
N TYR A 225 22.78 -28.35 19.81
CA TYR A 225 23.60 -29.56 19.84
C TYR A 225 22.80 -30.76 20.36
N GLY A 226 23.06 -31.98 19.83
CA GLY A 226 22.40 -33.21 20.25
C GLY A 226 22.70 -34.38 19.32
N GLU A 227 22.47 -35.61 19.76
CA GLU A 227 22.86 -36.85 19.12
C GLU A 227 22.07 -37.23 17.84
N GLY A 228 21.08 -36.51 17.43
CA GLY A 228 20.27 -36.78 16.25
C GLY A 228 18.82 -37.15 16.62
N ALA A 229 17.96 -37.26 15.59
CA ALA A 229 16.54 -37.64 15.68
C ALA A 229 15.68 -36.95 16.77
N ASN A 230 16.03 -35.71 17.15
CA ASN A 230 15.40 -34.94 18.21
C ASN A 230 14.85 -33.58 17.73
N GLY A 231 14.46 -33.48 16.46
CA GLY A 231 13.73 -32.33 15.91
C GLY A 231 14.57 -31.07 15.69
N LYS A 232 15.89 -31.16 15.56
CA LYS A 232 16.78 -30.01 15.26
C LYS A 232 16.65 -29.51 13.80
N SER A 233 16.23 -30.35 12.89
CA SER A 233 16.10 -30.09 11.43
C SER A 233 14.65 -30.13 10.97
#